data_267550aad27c12740d751e6100ee6180
#
_entry.id   267550aad27c12740d751e6100ee6180
#
_cell.length_a   1.000
_cell.length_b   1.000
_cell.length_c   1.000
_cell.angle_alpha   90.00
_cell.angle_beta   90.00
_cell.angle_gamma   90.00
#
_symmetry.space_group_name_H-M   'P 1'
#
loop_
_entity.id
_entity.type
_entity.pdbx_description
1 polymer ?
#
loop_
_entity_poly.entity_id
_entity_poly.type
_entity_poly.pdbx_seq_one_letter_code
_entity_poly.pdbx_strand_id
1 'polypeptide(L)'
;PEDLPDGFEIEFEDGSKAQCLVLEPPEKIKVQERFLTVPWVLNNYHVPPEIFISDGSNGSIVKDWVEARNGVGGIHHIAYQVDSVENTMKEWRDKGYAEFTTDEPLTCPGLTQAFTKPSELTGIIYEFIEREAQGFCQTNVKDLMVSTRGL
;
A
#
# COMPACT_ATOMS: atom_id res chain seq x y z
N PRO A 1 11.02 4.88 4.17
CA PRO A 1 10.67 4.41 2.83
C PRO A 1 11.85 4.59 1.88
N GLU A 2 12.00 3.67 0.95
CA GLU A 2 13.04 3.71 -0.07
C GLU A 2 12.38 3.94 -1.43
N ASP A 3 12.96 4.80 -2.26
CA ASP A 3 12.65 4.82 -3.69
C ASP A 3 13.13 3.48 -4.27
N LEU A 4 12.20 2.66 -4.69
CA LEU A 4 12.49 1.34 -5.24
C LEU A 4 12.55 1.46 -6.77
N PRO A 5 13.76 1.47 -7.37
CA PRO A 5 13.88 1.62 -8.81
C PRO A 5 13.40 0.35 -9.52
N ASP A 6 12.78 0.50 -10.67
CA ASP A 6 12.51 -0.48 -11.72
C ASP A 6 12.02 -1.89 -11.31
N GLY A 7 11.62 -2.07 -10.06
CA GLY A 7 11.13 -3.34 -9.55
C GLY A 7 12.04 -3.96 -8.48
N PHE A 8 11.42 -4.72 -7.61
CA PHE A 8 12.07 -5.43 -6.52
C PHE A 8 11.38 -6.76 -6.27
N GLU A 9 12.07 -7.66 -5.57
CA GLU A 9 11.56 -8.98 -5.22
C GLU A 9 11.23 -9.03 -3.73
N ILE A 10 10.07 -9.58 -3.40
CA ILE A 10 9.69 -9.93 -2.04
C ILE A 10 9.79 -11.44 -1.88
N GLU A 11 10.59 -11.89 -0.92
CA GLU A 11 10.71 -13.29 -0.55
C GLU A 11 9.88 -13.56 0.72
N PHE A 12 9.03 -14.57 0.66
CA PHE A 12 8.20 -15.03 1.77
C PHE A 12 8.91 -16.13 2.58
N GLU A 13 8.41 -16.45 3.77
CA GLU A 13 9.01 -17.43 4.67
C GLU A 13 9.06 -18.86 4.10
N ASP A 14 8.15 -19.18 3.19
CA ASP A 14 8.09 -20.46 2.49
C ASP A 14 9.05 -20.54 1.28
N GLY A 15 9.86 -19.51 1.08
CA GLY A 15 10.78 -19.39 -0.05
C GLY A 15 10.14 -19.00 -1.37
N SER A 16 8.83 -18.78 -1.41
CA SER A 16 8.14 -18.24 -2.59
C SER A 16 8.46 -16.77 -2.77
N LYS A 17 8.30 -16.26 -3.99
CA LYS A 17 8.72 -14.91 -4.36
C LYS A 17 7.67 -14.20 -5.19
N ALA A 18 7.52 -12.90 -4.97
CA ALA A 18 6.74 -12.01 -5.81
C ALA A 18 7.66 -10.94 -6.41
N GLN A 19 7.54 -10.74 -7.72
CA GLN A 19 8.17 -9.60 -8.40
C GLN A 19 7.24 -8.40 -8.29
N CYS A 20 7.79 -7.27 -7.88
CA CYS A 20 7.04 -6.04 -7.70
C CYS A 20 7.61 -4.93 -8.57
N LEU A 21 6.74 -4.12 -9.15
CA LEU A 21 7.09 -2.98 -9.97
C LEU A 21 6.23 -1.79 -9.58
N VAL A 22 6.86 -0.63 -9.39
CA VAL A 22 6.15 0.62 -9.16
C VAL A 22 6.20 1.47 -10.43
N LEU A 23 5.03 1.83 -10.94
CA LEU A 23 4.89 2.74 -12.06
C LEU A 23 4.41 4.10 -11.53
N GLU A 24 5.22 5.12 -11.77
CA GLU A 24 4.93 6.48 -11.39
C GLU A 24 4.69 7.34 -12.65
N PRO A 25 3.72 8.28 -12.61
CA PRO A 25 3.62 9.28 -13.66
C PRO A 25 4.95 10.07 -13.81
N PRO A 26 5.36 10.40 -15.03
CA PRO A 26 6.62 11.13 -15.26
C PRO A 26 6.57 12.57 -14.75
N GLU A 27 5.37 13.12 -14.59
CA GLU A 27 5.17 14.49 -14.12
C GLU A 27 5.26 14.54 -12.59
N LYS A 28 5.95 15.56 -12.08
CA LYS A 28 5.97 15.89 -10.65
C LYS A 28 5.25 17.19 -10.41
N ILE A 29 4.32 17.20 -9.46
CA ILE A 29 3.65 18.42 -9.00
C ILE A 29 4.56 19.09 -7.97
N LYS A 30 4.84 20.39 -8.16
CA LYS A 30 5.47 21.22 -7.15
C LYS A 30 4.39 21.83 -6.27
N VAL A 31 4.31 21.38 -5.03
CA VAL A 31 3.42 21.97 -4.04
C VAL A 31 4.22 22.92 -3.18
N GLN A 32 3.69 24.13 -3.06
CA GLN A 32 4.25 25.16 -2.22
C GLN A 32 3.56 25.09 -0.85
N GLU A 33 4.29 24.62 0.16
CA GLU A 33 3.76 24.51 1.51
C GLU A 33 4.32 25.64 2.39
N ARG A 34 3.44 26.25 3.19
CA ARG A 34 3.80 27.28 4.16
C ARG A 34 3.82 26.69 5.55
N PHE A 35 5.00 26.54 6.12
CA PHE A 35 5.13 26.23 7.54
C PHE A 35 5.23 27.52 8.37
N LEU A 36 4.72 27.47 9.58
CA LEU A 36 4.69 28.64 10.51
C LEU A 36 6.06 29.24 10.80
N THR A 37 7.11 28.45 10.65
CA THR A 37 8.51 28.84 10.98
C THR A 37 9.44 28.96 9.80
N VAL A 38 9.04 28.46 8.62
CA VAL A 38 9.84 28.53 7.38
C VAL A 38 8.97 29.15 6.30
N PRO A 39 9.42 30.22 5.62
CA PRO A 39 8.55 30.99 4.74
C PRO A 39 7.99 30.21 3.55
N TRP A 40 8.73 29.22 3.01
CA TRP A 40 8.27 28.39 1.89
C TRP A 40 9.13 27.13 1.75
N VAL A 41 8.51 25.97 1.69
CA VAL A 41 9.17 24.72 1.29
C VAL A 41 8.54 24.25 -0.02
N LEU A 42 9.37 23.95 -1.02
CA LEU A 42 8.93 23.35 -2.29
C LEU A 42 9.13 21.84 -2.18
N ASN A 43 8.04 21.13 -2.00
CA ASN A 43 8.04 19.67 -2.07
C ASN A 43 7.61 19.21 -3.46
N ASN A 44 8.34 18.25 -4.01
CA ASN A 44 7.94 17.58 -5.24
C ASN A 44 7.12 16.35 -4.86
N TYR A 45 5.87 16.32 -5.30
CA TYR A 45 5.01 15.15 -5.16
C TYR A 45 4.82 14.49 -6.52
N HIS A 46 4.77 13.17 -6.54
CA HIS A 46 4.33 12.46 -7.73
C HIS A 46 2.85 12.75 -7.99
N VAL A 47 2.49 12.81 -9.26
CA VAL A 47 1.07 12.92 -9.66
C VAL A 47 0.42 11.56 -9.41
N PRO A 48 -0.64 11.47 -8.59
CA PRO A 48 -1.36 10.22 -8.43
C PRO A 48 -2.12 9.84 -9.72
N PRO A 49 -2.43 8.54 -9.91
CA PRO A 49 -2.06 7.44 -9.05
C PRO A 49 -0.68 6.86 -9.35
N GLU A 50 0.01 6.37 -8.32
CA GLU A 50 1.08 5.38 -8.49
C GLU A 50 0.43 4.00 -8.70
N ILE A 51 1.01 3.18 -9.57
CA ILE A 51 0.52 1.82 -9.82
C ILE A 51 1.56 0.84 -9.31
N PHE A 52 1.20 0.08 -8.28
CA PHE A 52 2.02 -0.99 -7.73
C PHE A 52 1.57 -2.32 -8.35
N ILE A 53 2.44 -2.99 -9.08
CA ILE A 53 2.18 -4.25 -9.75
C ILE A 53 2.93 -5.36 -9.03
N SER A 54 2.24 -6.45 -8.70
CA SER A 54 2.84 -7.66 -8.16
C SER A 54 2.59 -8.83 -9.11
N ASP A 55 3.67 -9.55 -9.46
CA ASP A 55 3.62 -10.77 -10.26
C ASP A 55 3.99 -11.97 -9.39
N GLY A 56 3.09 -12.91 -9.30
CA GLY A 56 3.25 -14.16 -8.56
C GLY A 56 3.59 -15.37 -9.43
N SER A 57 4.09 -15.19 -10.66
CA SER A 57 4.37 -16.28 -11.59
C SER A 57 5.29 -17.36 -11.02
N ASN A 58 6.17 -17.02 -10.06
CA ASN A 58 7.08 -17.94 -9.39
C ASN A 58 6.49 -18.65 -8.15
N GLY A 59 5.18 -18.56 -7.93
CA GLY A 59 4.47 -19.18 -6.82
C GLY A 59 4.59 -18.38 -5.53
N SER A 60 3.54 -17.66 -5.19
CA SER A 60 3.48 -16.85 -3.97
C SER A 60 2.03 -16.57 -3.61
N ILE A 61 1.79 -15.82 -2.52
CA ILE A 61 0.46 -15.29 -2.17
C ILE A 61 -0.22 -14.62 -3.35
N VAL A 62 0.55 -13.92 -4.21
CA VAL A 62 0.02 -13.26 -5.39
C VAL A 62 -0.50 -14.25 -6.42
N LYS A 63 0.20 -15.39 -6.61
CA LYS A 63 -0.28 -16.49 -7.46
C LYS A 63 -1.58 -17.07 -6.94
N ASP A 64 -1.64 -17.37 -5.65
CA ASP A 64 -2.84 -17.94 -5.02
C ASP A 64 -4.05 -17.01 -5.22
N TRP A 65 -3.83 -15.69 -5.07
CA TRP A 65 -4.86 -14.69 -5.29
C TRP A 65 -5.37 -14.67 -6.74
N VAL A 66 -4.47 -14.78 -7.72
CA VAL A 66 -4.82 -14.84 -9.15
C VAL A 66 -5.54 -16.14 -9.48
N GLU A 67 -5.07 -17.27 -8.96
CA GLU A 67 -5.71 -18.58 -9.18
C GLU A 67 -7.12 -18.64 -8.60
N ALA A 68 -7.33 -18.06 -7.42
CA ALA A 68 -8.67 -17.93 -6.80
C ALA A 68 -9.65 -17.13 -7.69
N ARG A 69 -9.15 -16.36 -8.64
CA ARG A 69 -9.90 -15.56 -9.61
C ARG A 69 -9.84 -16.14 -11.05
N ASN A 70 -9.75 -17.47 -11.14
CA ASN A 70 -9.68 -18.21 -12.41
C ASN A 70 -8.51 -17.79 -13.31
N GLY A 71 -7.38 -17.44 -12.73
CA GLY A 71 -6.17 -17.04 -13.47
C GLY A 71 -6.22 -15.61 -14.01
N VAL A 72 -7.18 -14.80 -13.58
CA VAL A 72 -7.29 -13.40 -14.02
C VAL A 72 -6.71 -12.48 -12.96
N GLY A 73 -5.75 -11.65 -13.37
CA GLY A 73 -5.23 -10.55 -12.56
C GLY A 73 -6.27 -9.42 -12.41
N GLY A 74 -6.02 -8.50 -11.49
CA GLY A 74 -6.93 -7.38 -11.27
C GLY A 74 -6.45 -6.45 -10.16
N ILE A 75 -7.31 -5.53 -9.77
CA ILE A 75 -7.04 -4.61 -8.67
C ILE A 75 -7.23 -5.37 -7.35
N HIS A 76 -6.16 -5.47 -6.56
CA HIS A 76 -6.19 -6.05 -5.22
C HIS A 76 -6.65 -5.02 -4.19
N HIS A 77 -6.07 -3.82 -4.22
CA HIS A 77 -6.40 -2.73 -3.30
C HIS A 77 -6.30 -1.37 -3.98
N ILE A 78 -6.89 -0.38 -3.33
CA ILE A 78 -6.74 1.04 -3.66
C ILE A 78 -6.26 1.74 -2.41
N ALA A 79 -5.15 2.49 -2.53
CA ALA A 79 -4.52 3.19 -1.43
C ALA A 79 -4.94 4.66 -1.39
N TYR A 80 -5.27 5.14 -0.18
CA TYR A 80 -5.60 6.52 0.11
C TYR A 80 -4.64 7.10 1.14
N GLN A 81 -4.05 8.23 0.82
CA GLN A 81 -3.27 8.97 1.80
C GLN A 81 -4.21 9.65 2.81
N VAL A 82 -3.89 9.49 4.09
CA VAL A 82 -4.63 10.06 5.22
C VAL A 82 -3.67 10.77 6.18
N ASP A 83 -4.21 11.67 6.99
CA ASP A 83 -3.42 12.41 7.98
C ASP A 83 -2.96 11.53 9.15
N SER A 84 -3.75 10.49 9.49
CA SER A 84 -3.41 9.51 10.52
C SER A 84 -4.11 8.19 10.25
N VAL A 85 -3.31 7.14 10.03
CA VAL A 85 -3.83 5.78 9.81
C VAL A 85 -4.50 5.25 11.08
N GLU A 86 -3.90 5.47 12.26
CA GLU A 86 -4.45 5.01 13.54
C GLU A 86 -5.84 5.61 13.78
N ASN A 87 -5.99 6.94 13.62
CA ASN A 87 -7.29 7.60 13.80
C ASN A 87 -8.31 7.13 12.76
N THR A 88 -7.90 6.92 11.51
CA THR A 88 -8.76 6.43 10.44
C THR A 88 -9.24 5.01 10.74
N MET A 89 -8.34 4.12 11.18
CA MET A 89 -8.73 2.76 11.58
C MET A 89 -9.75 2.78 12.71
N LYS A 90 -9.50 3.59 13.75
CA LYS A 90 -10.42 3.73 14.88
C LYS A 90 -11.79 4.24 14.43
N GLU A 91 -11.81 5.31 13.66
CA GLU A 91 -13.06 5.90 13.15
C GLU A 91 -13.87 4.90 12.31
N TRP A 92 -13.20 4.17 11.41
CA TRP A 92 -13.86 3.21 10.53
C TRP A 92 -14.40 2.00 11.29
N ARG A 93 -13.69 1.52 12.31
CA ARG A 93 -14.18 0.48 13.22
C ARG A 93 -15.39 0.95 14.03
N ASP A 94 -15.29 2.13 14.64
CA ASP A 94 -16.36 2.69 15.48
C ASP A 94 -17.66 2.92 14.68
N LYS A 95 -17.55 3.26 13.41
CA LYS A 95 -18.68 3.45 12.48
C LYS A 95 -19.14 2.17 11.79
N GLY A 96 -18.42 1.08 11.94
CA GLY A 96 -18.72 -0.19 11.27
C GLY A 96 -18.58 -0.15 9.75
N TYR A 97 -17.68 0.70 9.23
CA TYR A 97 -17.46 0.83 7.78
C TYR A 97 -16.62 -0.31 7.21
N ALA A 98 -15.64 -0.78 7.96
CA ALA A 98 -14.82 -1.92 7.60
C ALA A 98 -14.13 -2.55 8.81
N GLU A 99 -13.80 -3.83 8.66
CA GLU A 99 -12.82 -4.52 9.50
C GLU A 99 -11.44 -4.39 8.84
N PHE A 100 -10.37 -4.51 9.64
CA PHE A 100 -8.99 -4.45 9.18
C PHE A 100 -8.34 -5.83 9.23
N THR A 101 -7.33 -6.02 8.40
CA THR A 101 -6.58 -7.28 8.33
C THR A 101 -5.61 -7.46 9.50
N THR A 102 -5.26 -6.35 10.17
CA THR A 102 -4.40 -6.30 11.37
C THR A 102 -5.07 -5.46 12.45
N ASP A 103 -4.78 -5.77 13.72
CA ASP A 103 -5.33 -5.02 14.85
C ASP A 103 -4.73 -3.61 14.92
N GLU A 104 -3.41 -3.51 14.67
CA GLU A 104 -2.65 -2.27 14.65
C GLU A 104 -2.11 -1.99 13.25
N PRO A 105 -1.83 -0.72 12.90
CA PRO A 105 -1.20 -0.41 11.64
C PRO A 105 0.23 -0.95 11.56
N LEU A 106 0.69 -1.25 10.36
CA LEU A 106 2.08 -1.62 10.09
C LEU A 106 2.92 -0.36 9.89
N THR A 107 4.03 -0.27 10.60
CA THR A 107 4.87 0.93 10.63
C THR A 107 6.32 0.64 10.28
N CYS A 108 6.92 1.54 9.54
CA CYS A 108 8.36 1.69 9.41
C CYS A 108 8.71 3.18 9.47
N PRO A 109 9.98 3.59 9.58
CA PRO A 109 10.32 5.01 9.63
C PRO A 109 9.74 5.79 8.46
N GLY A 110 8.86 6.76 8.74
CA GLY A 110 8.22 7.64 7.76
C GLY A 110 7.10 7.02 6.93
N LEU A 111 6.59 5.84 7.31
CA LEU A 111 5.48 5.20 6.62
C LEU A 111 4.64 4.35 7.58
N THR A 112 3.33 4.62 7.62
CA THR A 112 2.34 3.82 8.36
C THR A 112 1.24 3.40 7.40
N GLN A 113 0.82 2.13 7.47
CA GLN A 113 -0.13 1.55 6.52
C GLN A 113 -1.08 0.58 7.21
N ALA A 114 -2.30 0.47 6.70
CA ALA A 114 -3.27 -0.53 7.11
C ALA A 114 -4.18 -0.94 5.96
N PHE A 115 -4.52 -2.22 5.89
CA PHE A 115 -5.49 -2.78 4.96
C PHE A 115 -6.81 -3.07 5.65
N THR A 116 -7.92 -2.70 5.01
CA THR A 116 -9.23 -3.26 5.37
C THR A 116 -9.34 -4.71 4.90
N LYS A 117 -10.29 -5.46 5.45
CA LYS A 117 -10.78 -6.68 4.77
C LYS A 117 -11.44 -6.28 3.43
N PRO A 118 -11.57 -7.21 2.48
CA PRO A 118 -12.23 -6.94 1.20
C PRO A 118 -13.65 -6.42 1.40
N SER A 119 -14.02 -5.40 0.65
CA SER A 119 -15.40 -4.90 0.62
C SER A 119 -16.37 -5.98 0.13
N GLU A 120 -17.46 -6.21 0.84
CA GLU A 120 -18.52 -7.15 0.42
C GLU A 120 -19.14 -6.79 -0.94
N LEU A 121 -19.11 -5.49 -1.32
CA LEU A 121 -19.72 -5.01 -2.56
C LEU A 121 -18.78 -5.15 -3.76
N THR A 122 -17.50 -4.91 -3.58
CA THR A 122 -16.54 -4.79 -4.71
C THR A 122 -15.44 -5.84 -4.69
N GLY A 123 -15.21 -6.50 -3.54
CA GLY A 123 -14.05 -7.38 -3.34
C GLY A 123 -12.71 -6.65 -3.25
N ILE A 124 -12.71 -5.31 -3.30
CA ILE A 124 -11.50 -4.49 -3.24
C ILE A 124 -11.15 -4.21 -1.78
N ILE A 125 -9.87 -4.27 -1.48
CA ILE A 125 -9.29 -3.86 -0.21
C ILE A 125 -9.02 -2.36 -0.27
N TYR A 126 -9.33 -1.62 0.79
CA TYR A 126 -8.90 -0.24 0.95
C TYR A 126 -7.63 -0.21 1.79
N GLU A 127 -6.63 0.50 1.29
CA GLU A 127 -5.40 0.77 2.04
C GLU A 127 -5.43 2.21 2.53
N PHE A 128 -5.05 2.44 3.78
CA PHE A 128 -4.78 3.76 4.30
C PHE A 128 -3.29 3.92 4.50
N ILE A 129 -2.74 5.03 3.98
CA ILE A 129 -1.31 5.36 4.04
C ILE A 129 -1.13 6.72 4.69
N GLU A 130 -0.28 6.76 5.71
CA GLU A 130 0.31 7.97 6.27
C GLU A 130 1.79 7.95 5.98
N ARG A 131 2.29 8.94 5.23
CA ARG A 131 3.70 9.00 4.84
C ARG A 131 4.29 10.38 4.99
N GLU A 132 5.54 10.42 5.44
CA GLU A 132 6.34 11.64 5.53
C GLU A 132 7.19 11.85 4.26
N ALA A 133 7.47 10.77 3.54
CA ALA A 133 8.25 10.76 2.30
C ALA A 133 7.67 9.74 1.32
N GLN A 134 8.07 9.85 0.06
CA GLN A 134 7.71 8.86 -0.96
C GLN A 134 8.50 7.57 -0.82
N GLY A 135 8.04 6.51 -1.49
CA GLY A 135 8.64 5.20 -1.45
C GLY A 135 7.91 4.24 -0.52
N PHE A 136 8.46 3.03 -0.42
CA PHE A 136 7.87 1.92 0.32
C PHE A 136 8.90 1.28 1.25
N CYS A 137 8.41 0.59 2.28
CA CYS A 137 9.23 -0.32 3.09
C CYS A 137 8.91 -1.74 2.66
N GLN A 138 9.91 -2.48 2.20
CA GLN A 138 9.72 -3.88 1.77
C GLN A 138 9.10 -4.76 2.86
N THR A 139 9.45 -4.53 4.13
CA THR A 139 8.86 -5.22 5.27
C THR A 139 7.37 -4.98 5.38
N ASN A 140 6.92 -3.71 5.32
CA ASN A 140 5.50 -3.38 5.36
C ASN A 140 4.74 -4.01 4.19
N VAL A 141 5.29 -3.91 2.97
CA VAL A 141 4.66 -4.51 1.77
C VAL A 141 4.51 -6.02 1.95
N LYS A 142 5.55 -6.71 2.44
CA LYS A 142 5.50 -8.14 2.74
C LYS A 142 4.42 -8.46 3.77
N ASP A 143 4.41 -7.75 4.89
CA ASP A 143 3.47 -8.00 5.99
C ASP A 143 2.03 -7.72 5.58
N LEU A 144 1.78 -6.66 4.78
CA LEU A 144 0.49 -6.38 4.18
C LEU A 144 0.04 -7.50 3.24
N MET A 145 0.92 -8.00 2.37
CA MET A 145 0.61 -9.15 1.51
C MET A 145 0.25 -10.39 2.34
N VAL A 146 1.02 -10.67 3.40
CA VAL A 146 0.75 -11.81 4.29
C VAL A 146 -0.59 -11.65 5.01
N SER A 147 -0.95 -10.44 5.44
CA SER A 147 -2.22 -10.16 6.13
C SER A 147 -3.46 -10.41 5.27
N THR A 148 -3.30 -10.46 3.95
CA THR A 148 -4.39 -10.72 3.00
C THR A 148 -4.46 -12.17 2.49
N ARG A 149 -3.62 -13.06 3.03
CA ARG A 149 -3.58 -14.47 2.62
C ARG A 149 -4.93 -15.16 2.89
N GLY A 150 -5.54 -15.68 1.83
CA GLY A 150 -6.79 -16.43 1.92
C GLY A 150 -8.07 -15.57 1.98
N LEU A 151 -7.96 -14.26 1.71
CA LEU A 151 -9.09 -13.34 1.58
C LEU A 151 -9.64 -13.28 0.16
#